data_209bb06a9be6a845f2ae47d3407afc72
#
_entry.id   209bb06a9be6a845f2ae47d3407afc72
#
_cell.length_a   1.000
_cell.length_b   1.000
_cell.length_c   1.000
_cell.angle_alpha   90.00
_cell.angle_beta   90.00
_cell.angle_gamma   90.00
#
_symmetry.space_group_name_H-M   'P 1'
#
loop_
_entity.id
_entity.type
_entity.pdbx_description
1 polymer ?
#
loop_
_entity_poly.entity_id
_entity_poly.type
_entity_poly.pdbx_seq_one_letter_code
_entity_poly.pdbx_strand_id
1 'polypeptide(L)'
;MSVDYKDDKSDIAYGCILERPKVVYNENNKQFVAYFKLYLKGIGYETSNVGVAVAEKPNGPFTYHHKFHGGGSPNGSGDFSMFRDGDGSLYHLTVRKPDKAFVIGKLDRDYYYPEGDYQICKGIELHTEAPVVIKRNGLYHLLGSGSSGWKPNAARYYTSENIQGIWTYHGNPCHGYNPIDSLGIEKTYGGQSSYIIPVQGLNDAYIAMFDIWKPENPISGRYIWLPIEWKDRKMSVSWRDNWNLDIFGQ
;
A
#
# COMPACT_ATOMS: atom_id res chain seq x y z
N MET A 1 -12.38 -12.61 21.25
CA MET A 1 -11.28 -12.93 22.16
C MET A 1 -10.27 -11.79 22.06
N SER A 2 -10.07 -11.01 23.10
CA SER A 2 -9.01 -10.02 23.12
C SER A 2 -7.69 -10.79 23.20
N VAL A 3 -6.77 -10.54 22.25
CA VAL A 3 -5.45 -11.14 22.27
C VAL A 3 -4.64 -10.48 23.39
N ASP A 4 -4.10 -11.26 24.32
CA ASP A 4 -3.20 -10.75 25.34
C ASP A 4 -1.81 -10.54 24.72
N TYR A 5 -1.44 -9.28 24.48
CA TYR A 5 -0.11 -8.92 23.95
C TYR A 5 1.05 -9.28 24.91
N LYS A 6 0.74 -9.62 26.15
CA LYS A 6 1.73 -10.10 27.14
C LYS A 6 1.96 -11.61 27.05
N ASP A 7 1.07 -12.35 26.36
CA ASP A 7 1.29 -13.76 26.09
C ASP A 7 2.31 -13.92 24.96
N ASP A 8 3.49 -14.42 25.30
CA ASP A 8 4.59 -14.65 24.35
C ASP A 8 4.24 -15.61 23.21
N LYS A 9 3.16 -16.38 23.32
CA LYS A 9 2.63 -17.28 22.28
C LYS A 9 1.65 -16.57 21.34
N SER A 10 1.25 -15.35 21.67
CA SER A 10 0.39 -14.53 20.80
C SER A 10 1.13 -14.11 19.55
N ASP A 11 0.46 -14.13 18.40
CA ASP A 11 1.00 -13.60 17.15
C ASP A 11 1.38 -12.11 17.24
N ILE A 12 0.64 -11.35 18.05
CA ILE A 12 0.87 -9.93 18.33
C ILE A 12 1.46 -9.68 19.71
N ALA A 13 2.28 -10.62 20.21
CA ALA A 13 3.00 -10.48 21.47
C ALA A 13 3.89 -9.24 21.48
N TYR A 14 4.13 -8.69 22.67
CA TYR A 14 5.05 -7.57 22.83
C TYR A 14 6.43 -7.90 22.23
N GLY A 15 6.90 -7.02 21.32
CA GLY A 15 8.14 -7.23 20.56
C GLY A 15 7.93 -7.80 19.15
N CYS A 16 6.68 -8.04 18.70
CA CYS A 16 6.39 -8.20 17.28
C CYS A 16 6.51 -6.84 16.56
N ILE A 17 6.69 -6.88 15.22
CA ILE A 17 6.76 -5.67 14.41
C ILE A 17 5.49 -5.57 13.58
N LEU A 18 4.81 -4.43 13.65
CA LEU A 18 3.61 -4.11 12.90
C LEU A 18 3.87 -2.92 11.99
N GLU A 19 3.62 -3.08 10.70
CA GLU A 19 3.88 -2.06 9.69
C GLU A 19 2.74 -1.97 8.67
N ARG A 20 2.70 -0.85 7.94
CA ARG A 20 1.84 -0.66 6.76
C ARG A 20 0.36 -0.94 7.00
N PRO A 21 -0.30 -0.40 8.04
CA PRO A 21 -1.71 -0.67 8.28
C PRO A 21 -2.58 -0.18 7.12
N LYS A 22 -3.60 -0.99 6.78
CA LYS A 22 -4.65 -0.66 5.82
C LYS A 22 -5.99 -1.03 6.44
N VAL A 23 -7.01 -0.22 6.23
CA VAL A 23 -8.36 -0.52 6.72
C VAL A 23 -9.33 -0.45 5.54
N VAL A 24 -10.17 -1.46 5.40
CA VAL A 24 -11.19 -1.55 4.35
C VAL A 24 -12.52 -1.90 5.00
N TYR A 25 -13.59 -1.23 4.58
CA TYR A 25 -14.94 -1.57 5.01
C TYR A 25 -15.51 -2.70 4.16
N ASN A 26 -15.97 -3.76 4.80
CA ASN A 26 -16.71 -4.85 4.16
C ASN A 26 -18.22 -4.63 4.34
N GLU A 27 -18.91 -4.39 3.24
CA GLU A 27 -20.34 -4.12 3.24
C GLU A 27 -21.19 -5.38 3.52
N ASN A 28 -20.66 -6.58 3.23
CA ASN A 28 -21.39 -7.84 3.44
C ASN A 28 -21.58 -8.14 4.93
N ASN A 29 -20.52 -8.01 5.72
CA ASN A 29 -20.55 -8.28 7.16
C ASN A 29 -20.58 -7.01 8.01
N LYS A 30 -20.61 -5.82 7.36
CA LYS A 30 -20.68 -4.49 8.01
C LYS A 30 -19.55 -4.26 9.02
N GLN A 31 -18.34 -4.68 8.65
CA GLN A 31 -17.15 -4.58 9.49
C GLN A 31 -16.02 -3.82 8.80
N PHE A 32 -15.22 -3.16 9.59
CA PHE A 32 -13.93 -2.63 9.18
C PHE A 32 -12.88 -3.71 9.39
N VAL A 33 -12.18 -4.08 8.32
CA VAL A 33 -11.11 -5.08 8.34
C VAL A 33 -9.79 -4.34 8.21
N ALA A 34 -8.95 -4.47 9.22
CA ALA A 34 -7.61 -3.91 9.26
C ALA A 34 -6.58 -4.98 8.90
N TYR A 35 -5.66 -4.62 8.03
CA TYR A 35 -4.52 -5.45 7.64
C TYR A 35 -3.24 -4.75 8.03
N PHE A 36 -2.25 -5.51 8.45
CA PHE A 36 -0.93 -5.00 8.77
C PHE A 36 0.13 -6.05 8.47
N LYS A 37 1.29 -5.59 8.07
CA LYS A 37 2.46 -6.43 7.94
C LYS A 37 2.89 -6.86 9.34
N LEU A 38 3.00 -8.16 9.56
CA LEU A 38 3.27 -8.74 10.86
C LEU A 38 4.55 -9.58 10.82
N TYR A 39 5.54 -9.18 11.60
CA TYR A 39 6.70 -9.98 11.91
C TYR A 39 6.59 -10.47 13.33
N LEU A 40 6.59 -11.80 13.51
CA LEU A 40 6.44 -12.41 14.82
C LEU A 40 7.64 -12.09 15.70
N LYS A 41 7.41 -12.08 17.02
CA LYS A 41 8.46 -11.86 18.01
C LYS A 41 9.66 -12.79 17.77
N GLY A 42 10.87 -12.22 17.75
CA GLY A 42 12.12 -12.94 17.58
C GLY A 42 12.48 -13.39 16.16
N ILE A 43 11.60 -13.20 15.16
CA ILE A 43 11.85 -13.57 13.75
C ILE A 43 12.53 -12.44 12.97
N GLY A 44 12.37 -11.18 13.40
CA GLY A 44 12.86 -10.03 12.65
C GLY A 44 12.19 -9.91 11.27
N TYR A 45 12.96 -9.51 10.26
CA TYR A 45 12.44 -9.26 8.90
C TYR A 45 12.57 -10.45 7.94
N GLU A 46 12.91 -11.64 8.41
CA GLU A 46 13.13 -12.83 7.56
C GLU A 46 11.83 -13.31 6.92
N THR A 47 10.84 -13.60 7.73
CA THR A 47 9.50 -13.99 7.26
C THR A 47 8.47 -13.00 7.73
N SER A 48 7.46 -12.78 6.90
CA SER A 48 6.37 -11.86 7.22
C SER A 48 5.02 -12.50 7.00
N ASN A 49 4.05 -12.08 7.80
CA ASN A 49 2.65 -12.42 7.62
C ASN A 49 1.85 -11.15 7.35
N VAL A 50 0.62 -11.33 6.91
CA VAL A 50 -0.42 -10.30 6.94
C VAL A 50 -1.29 -10.60 8.14
N GLY A 51 -1.27 -9.73 9.13
CA GLY A 51 -2.19 -9.79 10.27
C GLY A 51 -3.53 -9.19 9.88
N VAL A 52 -4.62 -9.76 10.38
CA VAL A 52 -5.99 -9.32 10.16
C VAL A 52 -6.65 -9.02 11.50
N ALA A 53 -7.29 -7.86 11.61
CA ALA A 53 -8.08 -7.47 12.76
C ALA A 53 -9.41 -6.83 12.30
N VAL A 54 -10.43 -6.91 13.11
CA VAL A 54 -11.79 -6.46 12.76
C VAL A 54 -12.36 -5.50 13.79
N ALA A 55 -13.21 -4.59 13.34
CA ALA A 55 -13.94 -3.67 14.19
C ALA A 55 -15.30 -3.29 13.59
N GLU A 56 -16.23 -2.88 14.44
CA GLU A 56 -17.54 -2.32 14.00
C GLU A 56 -17.43 -0.85 13.57
N LYS A 57 -16.39 -0.15 14.01
CA LYS A 57 -16.18 1.28 13.73
C LYS A 57 -14.81 1.52 13.09
N PRO A 58 -14.66 2.56 12.23
CA PRO A 58 -13.40 2.82 11.52
C PRO A 58 -12.23 3.15 12.46
N ASN A 59 -12.51 3.67 13.64
CA ASN A 59 -11.52 4.00 14.67
C ASN A 59 -11.37 2.90 15.73
N GLY A 60 -11.95 1.71 15.52
CA GLY A 60 -11.87 0.56 16.42
C GLY A 60 -12.79 0.65 17.66
N PRO A 61 -12.47 -0.07 18.73
CA PRO A 61 -11.26 -0.90 18.88
C PRO A 61 -11.24 -2.09 17.91
N PHE A 62 -10.07 -2.36 17.35
CA PHE A 62 -9.86 -3.54 16.52
C PHE A 62 -9.50 -4.76 17.36
N THR A 63 -10.14 -5.88 17.05
CA THR A 63 -9.83 -7.19 17.65
C THR A 63 -9.04 -8.02 16.65
N TYR A 64 -7.87 -8.52 17.05
CA TYR A 64 -7.07 -9.41 16.23
C TYR A 64 -7.86 -10.67 15.89
N HIS A 65 -7.85 -11.05 14.62
CA HIS A 65 -8.61 -12.19 14.12
C HIS A 65 -7.70 -13.37 13.78
N HIS A 66 -6.71 -13.16 12.89
CA HIS A 66 -5.76 -14.19 12.47
C HIS A 66 -4.61 -13.56 11.66
N LYS A 67 -3.75 -14.42 11.10
CA LYS A 67 -2.74 -14.05 10.09
C LYS A 67 -2.76 -15.02 8.92
N PHE A 68 -2.24 -14.58 7.78
CA PHE A 68 -1.97 -15.44 6.64
C PHE A 68 -0.63 -15.09 5.97
N HIS A 69 -0.10 -16.01 5.15
CA HIS A 69 1.11 -15.74 4.37
C HIS A 69 0.79 -14.89 3.15
N GLY A 70 1.30 -13.66 3.11
CA GLY A 70 1.15 -12.79 1.95
C GLY A 70 1.88 -13.33 0.72
N GLY A 71 1.32 -13.04 -0.46
CA GLY A 71 1.93 -13.44 -1.73
C GLY A 71 1.86 -14.93 -2.05
N GLY A 72 1.14 -15.74 -1.26
CA GLY A 72 1.05 -17.19 -1.44
C GLY A 72 2.39 -17.91 -1.18
N SER A 73 3.26 -17.35 -0.33
CA SER A 73 4.58 -17.89 -0.05
C SER A 73 4.78 -18.11 1.46
N PRO A 74 5.35 -19.24 1.90
CA PRO A 74 5.64 -19.48 3.31
C PRO A 74 6.64 -18.46 3.90
N ASN A 75 7.45 -17.81 3.05
CA ASN A 75 8.33 -16.71 3.45
C ASN A 75 7.58 -15.36 3.53
N GLY A 76 6.29 -15.36 3.16
CA GLY A 76 5.47 -14.16 3.13
C GLY A 76 5.81 -13.19 2.00
N SER A 77 5.59 -11.93 2.25
CA SER A 77 5.75 -10.87 1.25
C SER A 77 6.40 -9.62 1.83
N GLY A 78 6.80 -8.71 0.95
CA GLY A 78 7.24 -7.36 1.30
C GLY A 78 6.07 -6.42 1.59
N ASP A 79 6.25 -5.15 1.26
CA ASP A 79 5.21 -4.14 1.39
C ASP A 79 3.96 -4.50 0.59
N PHE A 80 2.82 -4.12 1.11
CA PHE A 80 1.55 -4.44 0.49
C PHE A 80 0.58 -3.27 0.52
N SER A 81 -0.44 -3.37 -0.31
CA SER A 81 -1.65 -2.57 -0.22
C SER A 81 -2.89 -3.42 -0.45
N MET A 82 -4.02 -2.86 -0.08
CA MET A 82 -5.34 -3.41 -0.37
C MET A 82 -6.03 -2.52 -1.39
N PHE A 83 -6.66 -3.13 -2.38
CA PHE A 83 -7.48 -2.42 -3.36
C PHE A 83 -8.86 -3.05 -3.46
N ARG A 84 -9.90 -2.27 -3.18
CA ARG A 84 -11.29 -2.68 -3.36
C ARG A 84 -11.78 -2.16 -4.71
N ASP A 85 -12.17 -3.06 -5.61
CA ASP A 85 -12.75 -2.70 -6.90
C ASP A 85 -14.24 -2.33 -6.77
N GLY A 86 -14.79 -1.76 -7.82
CA GLY A 86 -16.17 -1.32 -7.89
C GLY A 86 -17.23 -2.44 -7.79
N ASP A 87 -16.84 -3.68 -8.07
CA ASP A 87 -17.68 -4.87 -7.88
C ASP A 87 -17.66 -5.42 -6.44
N GLY A 88 -16.92 -4.78 -5.54
CA GLY A 88 -16.74 -5.21 -4.16
C GLY A 88 -15.63 -6.24 -3.96
N SER A 89 -14.95 -6.71 -5.01
CA SER A 89 -13.79 -7.59 -4.86
C SER A 89 -12.64 -6.86 -4.18
N LEU A 90 -12.00 -7.51 -3.21
CA LEU A 90 -10.83 -6.97 -2.52
C LEU A 90 -9.57 -7.72 -2.95
N TYR A 91 -8.54 -6.97 -3.28
CA TYR A 91 -7.26 -7.50 -3.74
C TYR A 91 -6.14 -7.11 -2.77
N HIS A 92 -5.27 -8.07 -2.46
CA HIS A 92 -4.01 -7.88 -1.76
C HIS A 92 -2.88 -7.83 -2.79
N LEU A 93 -2.18 -6.70 -2.85
CA LEU A 93 -1.10 -6.44 -3.81
C LEU A 93 0.22 -6.38 -3.04
N THR A 94 1.22 -7.15 -3.46
CA THR A 94 2.48 -7.24 -2.73
C THR A 94 3.64 -7.75 -3.57
N VAL A 95 4.86 -7.57 -3.06
CA VAL A 95 6.06 -8.22 -3.58
C VAL A 95 6.31 -9.52 -2.81
N ARG A 96 6.26 -10.64 -3.52
CA ARG A 96 6.44 -11.99 -2.92
C ARG A 96 7.89 -12.24 -2.52
N LYS A 97 8.11 -12.94 -1.41
CA LYS A 97 9.41 -13.48 -1.00
C LYS A 97 9.51 -14.97 -1.39
N PRO A 98 10.68 -15.49 -1.78
CA PRO A 98 11.96 -14.77 -1.90
C PRO A 98 12.23 -14.19 -3.29
N ASP A 99 11.44 -14.53 -4.31
CA ASP A 99 11.68 -14.26 -5.73
C ASP A 99 11.47 -12.80 -6.15
N LYS A 100 10.91 -11.97 -5.27
CA LYS A 100 10.66 -10.54 -5.49
C LYS A 100 9.71 -10.22 -6.63
N ALA A 101 8.93 -11.21 -7.08
CA ALA A 101 7.87 -11.01 -8.05
C ALA A 101 6.72 -10.19 -7.44
N PHE A 102 6.16 -9.28 -8.22
CA PHE A 102 4.95 -8.59 -7.84
C PHE A 102 3.75 -9.49 -8.10
N VAL A 103 2.93 -9.68 -7.07
CA VAL A 103 1.79 -10.60 -7.12
C VAL A 103 0.53 -9.96 -6.56
N ILE A 104 -0.61 -10.38 -7.07
CA ILE A 104 -1.93 -9.94 -6.64
C ILE A 104 -2.79 -11.16 -6.33
N GLY A 105 -3.35 -11.21 -5.12
CA GLY A 105 -4.31 -12.21 -4.68
C GLY A 105 -5.66 -11.56 -4.41
N LYS A 106 -6.75 -12.20 -4.83
CA LYS A 106 -8.09 -11.84 -4.43
C LYS A 106 -8.37 -12.39 -3.03
N LEU A 107 -9.10 -11.64 -2.20
CA LEU A 107 -9.59 -12.13 -0.92
C LEU A 107 -11.01 -12.69 -1.05
N ASP A 108 -11.37 -13.53 -0.08
CA ASP A 108 -12.72 -14.08 0.04
C ASP A 108 -13.78 -12.98 0.28
N ARG A 109 -15.03 -13.37 0.28
CA ARG A 109 -16.16 -12.44 0.45
C ARG A 109 -16.14 -11.70 1.78
N ASP A 110 -15.57 -12.31 2.81
CA ASP A 110 -15.49 -11.71 4.15
C ASP A 110 -14.24 -10.85 4.33
N TYR A 111 -13.34 -10.83 3.34
CA TYR A 111 -12.08 -10.09 3.33
C TYR A 111 -11.04 -10.64 4.34
N TYR A 112 -11.17 -11.89 4.72
CA TYR A 112 -10.31 -12.48 5.74
C TYR A 112 -9.15 -13.28 5.14
N TYR A 113 -9.41 -14.09 4.11
CA TYR A 113 -8.42 -15.02 3.56
C TYR A 113 -8.23 -14.82 2.06
N PRO A 114 -7.02 -15.10 1.54
CA PRO A 114 -6.84 -15.22 0.10
C PRO A 114 -7.75 -16.30 -0.50
N GLU A 115 -8.41 -15.96 -1.62
CA GLU A 115 -9.24 -16.88 -2.39
C GLU A 115 -8.44 -17.37 -3.60
N GLY A 116 -7.97 -18.61 -3.57
CA GLY A 116 -7.13 -19.20 -4.61
C GLY A 116 -5.70 -18.68 -4.62
N ASP A 117 -5.02 -18.86 -5.75
CA ASP A 117 -3.60 -18.55 -5.90
C ASP A 117 -3.36 -17.08 -6.24
N TYR A 118 -2.23 -16.57 -5.74
CA TYR A 118 -1.72 -15.27 -6.15
C TYR A 118 -1.22 -15.32 -7.60
N GLN A 119 -1.64 -14.33 -8.39
CA GLN A 119 -1.21 -14.19 -9.78
C GLN A 119 0.04 -13.30 -9.87
N ILE A 120 1.04 -13.74 -10.64
CA ILE A 120 2.20 -12.90 -10.98
C ILE A 120 1.78 -11.85 -12.00
N CYS A 121 2.01 -10.58 -11.68
CA CYS A 121 1.72 -9.46 -12.56
C CYS A 121 2.85 -9.27 -13.57
N LYS A 122 2.62 -9.71 -14.81
CA LYS A 122 3.56 -9.49 -15.91
C LYS A 122 3.70 -8.00 -16.22
N GLY A 123 4.91 -7.56 -16.54
CA GLY A 123 5.23 -6.17 -16.87
C GLY A 123 5.56 -5.29 -15.67
N ILE A 124 5.39 -5.77 -14.44
CA ILE A 124 5.90 -5.10 -13.26
C ILE A 124 7.31 -5.60 -12.96
N GLU A 125 8.24 -4.66 -12.79
CA GLU A 125 9.63 -4.97 -12.48
C GLU A 125 9.77 -5.66 -11.13
N LEU A 126 10.70 -6.61 -11.03
CA LEU A 126 11.05 -7.21 -9.74
C LEU A 126 11.44 -6.14 -8.72
N HIS A 127 11.26 -6.45 -7.45
CA HIS A 127 11.52 -5.51 -6.36
C HIS A 127 10.68 -4.22 -6.42
N THR A 128 9.46 -4.26 -7.01
CA THR A 128 8.53 -3.14 -6.90
C THR A 128 7.79 -3.22 -5.58
N GLU A 129 8.05 -2.26 -4.69
CA GLU A 129 7.52 -2.20 -3.32
C GLU A 129 6.52 -1.04 -3.13
N ALA A 130 5.93 -0.97 -1.93
CA ALA A 130 5.00 0.07 -1.51
C ALA A 130 3.88 0.36 -2.54
N PRO A 131 3.19 -0.67 -3.06
CA PRO A 131 2.19 -0.46 -4.09
C PRO A 131 0.98 0.30 -3.55
N VAL A 132 0.45 1.19 -4.38
CA VAL A 132 -0.89 1.75 -4.22
C VAL A 132 -1.60 1.74 -5.57
N VAL A 133 -2.89 1.41 -5.59
CA VAL A 133 -3.66 1.27 -6.82
C VAL A 133 -4.93 2.09 -6.74
N ILE A 134 -5.27 2.73 -7.83
CA ILE A 134 -6.60 3.30 -8.09
C ILE A 134 -7.09 2.81 -9.45
N LYS A 135 -8.41 2.83 -9.63
CA LYS A 135 -9.06 2.62 -10.93
C LYS A 135 -9.70 3.91 -11.39
N ARG A 136 -9.34 4.36 -12.59
CA ARG A 136 -9.88 5.56 -13.22
C ARG A 136 -10.22 5.29 -14.67
N ASN A 137 -11.46 5.60 -15.07
CA ASN A 137 -11.93 5.42 -16.46
C ASN A 137 -11.63 4.02 -17.02
N GLY A 138 -11.88 2.97 -16.21
CA GLY A 138 -11.67 1.58 -16.59
C GLY A 138 -10.22 1.09 -16.56
N LEU A 139 -9.26 1.97 -16.30
CA LEU A 139 -7.84 1.65 -16.25
C LEU A 139 -7.33 1.64 -14.80
N TYR A 140 -6.58 0.62 -14.44
CA TYR A 140 -5.88 0.56 -13.15
C TYR A 140 -4.55 1.31 -13.25
N HIS A 141 -4.24 2.10 -12.24
CA HIS A 141 -3.02 2.87 -12.10
C HIS A 141 -2.32 2.44 -10.83
N LEU A 142 -1.11 1.92 -10.94
CA LEU A 142 -0.28 1.50 -9.81
C LEU A 142 0.90 2.44 -9.67
N LEU A 143 1.04 3.00 -8.48
CA LEU A 143 2.22 3.74 -8.04
C LEU A 143 2.96 2.88 -7.02
N GLY A 144 4.26 2.74 -7.17
CA GLY A 144 5.12 2.00 -6.25
C GLY A 144 6.52 2.60 -6.23
N SER A 145 7.46 1.87 -5.66
CA SER A 145 8.88 2.25 -5.59
C SER A 145 9.78 1.05 -5.89
N GLY A 146 11.06 1.29 -6.08
CA GLY A 146 12.06 0.22 -6.00
C GLY A 146 12.28 -0.24 -4.56
N SER A 147 13.09 -1.30 -4.38
CA SER A 147 13.48 -1.81 -3.07
C SER A 147 14.91 -1.34 -2.74
N SER A 148 15.04 -0.45 -1.77
CA SER A 148 16.33 0.12 -1.33
C SER A 148 16.45 0.19 0.20
N GLY A 149 15.73 -0.67 0.91
CA GLY A 149 15.62 -0.64 2.37
C GLY A 149 14.97 0.67 2.83
N TRP A 150 15.58 1.34 3.79
CA TRP A 150 15.05 2.58 4.35
C TRP A 150 15.41 3.85 3.54
N LYS A 151 16.19 3.70 2.45
CA LYS A 151 16.59 4.84 1.63
C LYS A 151 15.52 5.12 0.57
N PRO A 152 15.10 6.38 0.37
CA PRO A 152 14.15 6.72 -0.68
C PRO A 152 14.74 6.46 -2.07
N ASN A 153 13.89 6.11 -3.02
CA ASN A 153 14.24 5.87 -4.41
C ASN A 153 13.15 6.40 -5.35
N ALA A 154 13.39 6.31 -6.65
CA ALA A 154 12.46 6.78 -7.66
C ALA A 154 11.14 6.01 -7.64
N ALA A 155 10.03 6.74 -7.75
CA ALA A 155 8.72 6.14 -7.92
C ALA A 155 8.63 5.37 -9.25
N ARG A 156 7.78 4.34 -9.27
CA ARG A 156 7.47 3.51 -10.43
C ARG A 156 5.99 3.56 -10.73
N TYR A 157 5.64 3.85 -11.96
CA TYR A 157 4.25 3.97 -12.36
C TYR A 157 3.89 2.98 -13.47
N TYR A 158 2.76 2.30 -13.28
CA TYR A 158 2.25 1.29 -14.20
C TYR A 158 0.75 1.45 -14.43
N THR A 159 0.27 0.95 -15.57
CA THR A 159 -1.17 0.84 -15.85
C THR A 159 -1.54 -0.54 -16.38
N SER A 160 -2.81 -0.94 -16.17
CA SER A 160 -3.38 -2.17 -16.71
C SER A 160 -4.88 -2.03 -16.90
N GLU A 161 -5.43 -2.72 -17.90
CA GLU A 161 -6.90 -2.85 -18.10
C GLU A 161 -7.50 -3.95 -17.20
N ASN A 162 -6.65 -4.85 -16.69
CA ASN A 162 -7.04 -5.91 -15.76
C ASN A 162 -6.08 -5.95 -14.59
N ILE A 163 -6.62 -5.89 -13.34
CA ILE A 163 -5.80 -5.82 -12.13
C ILE A 163 -4.83 -7.00 -11.99
N GLN A 164 -5.23 -8.20 -12.42
CA GLN A 164 -4.40 -9.41 -12.43
C GLN A 164 -3.77 -9.71 -13.81
N GLY A 165 -3.82 -8.75 -14.72
CA GLY A 165 -3.34 -8.90 -16.09
C GLY A 165 -1.90 -8.45 -16.30
N ILE A 166 -1.67 -7.91 -17.51
CA ILE A 166 -0.37 -7.37 -17.93
C ILE A 166 -0.34 -5.88 -17.62
N TRP A 167 0.75 -5.43 -16.99
CA TRP A 167 0.97 -4.05 -16.63
C TRP A 167 1.99 -3.39 -17.55
N THR A 168 1.72 -2.15 -17.93
CA THR A 168 2.62 -1.34 -18.77
C THR A 168 3.34 -0.32 -17.89
N TYR A 169 4.68 -0.33 -17.94
CA TYR A 169 5.52 0.62 -17.23
C TYR A 169 5.56 1.97 -17.92
N HIS A 170 5.47 3.07 -17.16
CA HIS A 170 5.47 4.45 -17.65
C HIS A 170 6.61 5.31 -17.08
N GLY A 171 7.51 4.71 -16.32
CA GLY A 171 8.60 5.46 -15.67
C GLY A 171 8.18 6.06 -14.34
N ASN A 172 8.88 7.13 -13.97
CA ASN A 172 8.61 7.89 -12.75
C ASN A 172 7.59 9.00 -13.03
N PRO A 173 6.44 9.05 -12.35
CA PRO A 173 5.42 10.08 -12.57
C PRO A 173 5.69 11.38 -11.82
N CYS A 174 6.76 11.45 -11.03
CA CYS A 174 7.09 12.60 -10.20
C CYS A 174 7.82 13.68 -11.00
N HIS A 175 7.54 14.96 -10.68
CA HIS A 175 8.17 16.15 -11.30
C HIS A 175 8.52 17.19 -10.24
N GLY A 176 9.60 17.94 -10.47
CA GLY A 176 10.03 19.00 -9.57
C GLY A 176 10.99 18.52 -8.48
N TYR A 177 11.05 19.28 -7.39
CA TYR A 177 12.10 19.15 -6.38
C TYR A 177 11.57 19.63 -5.01
N ASN A 178 11.88 18.88 -3.96
CA ASN A 178 11.60 19.26 -2.58
C ASN A 178 12.74 20.15 -2.04
N PRO A 179 12.53 21.45 -1.87
CA PRO A 179 13.59 22.34 -1.40
C PRO A 179 13.93 22.16 0.08
N ILE A 180 13.02 21.60 0.88
CA ILE A 180 13.19 21.44 2.33
C ILE A 180 14.29 20.39 2.61
N ASP A 181 14.20 19.22 1.96
CA ASP A 181 15.15 18.12 2.15
C ASP A 181 16.19 18.04 1.03
N SER A 182 16.16 18.94 0.06
CA SER A 182 17.04 18.95 -1.12
C SER A 182 17.00 17.63 -1.91
N LEU A 183 15.79 17.08 -2.11
CA LEU A 183 15.56 15.81 -2.77
C LEU A 183 14.64 15.95 -3.99
N GLY A 184 15.06 15.38 -5.09
CA GLY A 184 14.32 15.40 -6.34
C GLY A 184 13.48 14.13 -6.59
N ILE A 185 13.10 13.99 -7.84
CA ILE A 185 12.25 12.89 -8.31
C ILE A 185 12.93 11.52 -8.23
N GLU A 186 14.25 11.46 -8.30
CA GLU A 186 15.06 10.23 -8.18
C GLU A 186 14.99 9.63 -6.77
N LYS A 187 14.48 10.39 -5.80
CA LYS A 187 14.23 10.00 -4.40
C LYS A 187 12.75 10.16 -4.01
N THR A 188 11.87 10.40 -4.97
CA THR A 188 10.45 10.67 -4.70
C THR A 188 10.29 11.72 -3.59
N TYR A 189 11.07 12.80 -3.68
CA TYR A 189 11.11 13.91 -2.72
C TYR A 189 11.49 13.51 -1.27
N GLY A 190 12.07 12.33 -1.07
CA GLY A 190 12.38 11.72 0.22
C GLY A 190 11.34 10.72 0.73
N GLY A 191 10.26 10.53 -0.01
CA GLY A 191 9.13 9.69 0.39
C GLY A 191 9.03 8.35 -0.35
N GLN A 192 8.13 7.50 0.13
CA GLN A 192 7.71 6.26 -0.50
C GLN A 192 6.18 6.20 -0.50
N SER A 193 5.56 5.76 -1.59
CA SER A 193 4.10 5.67 -1.73
C SER A 193 3.46 4.88 -0.59
N SER A 194 2.36 5.42 -0.04
CA SER A 194 1.63 4.77 1.06
C SER A 194 0.14 4.63 0.77
N TYR A 195 -0.47 5.63 0.14
CA TYR A 195 -1.88 5.62 -0.23
C TYR A 195 -2.18 6.62 -1.35
N ILE A 196 -3.34 6.49 -2.00
CA ILE A 196 -3.93 7.51 -2.87
C ILE A 196 -5.35 7.76 -2.36
N ILE A 197 -5.61 9.00 -1.96
CA ILE A 197 -6.93 9.43 -1.46
C ILE A 197 -7.77 9.96 -2.61
N PRO A 198 -8.93 9.36 -2.92
CA PRO A 198 -9.93 10.03 -3.73
C PRO A 198 -10.56 11.18 -2.94
N VAL A 199 -10.65 12.37 -3.51
CA VAL A 199 -11.26 13.53 -2.85
C VAL A 199 -12.77 13.42 -2.96
N GLN A 200 -13.43 13.23 -1.84
CA GLN A 200 -14.89 13.07 -1.79
C GLN A 200 -15.61 14.31 -2.33
N GLY A 201 -16.58 14.09 -3.20
CA GLY A 201 -17.39 15.17 -3.81
C GLY A 201 -16.76 15.83 -5.03
N LEU A 202 -15.54 15.46 -5.41
CA LEU A 202 -14.88 15.92 -6.63
C LEU A 202 -14.60 14.75 -7.57
N ASN A 203 -14.93 14.94 -8.84
CA ASN A 203 -14.62 13.94 -9.86
C ASN A 203 -13.14 14.01 -10.25
N ASP A 204 -12.53 12.86 -10.48
CA ASP A 204 -11.13 12.74 -10.94
C ASP A 204 -10.07 13.42 -10.07
N ALA A 205 -10.41 13.75 -8.83
CA ALA A 205 -9.55 14.40 -7.86
C ALA A 205 -8.92 13.38 -6.91
N TYR A 206 -7.60 13.30 -6.91
CA TYR A 206 -6.84 12.33 -6.11
C TYR A 206 -5.60 12.97 -5.48
N ILE A 207 -5.26 12.54 -4.28
CA ILE A 207 -4.08 12.99 -3.54
C ILE A 207 -3.14 11.78 -3.36
N ALA A 208 -1.93 11.87 -3.89
CA ALA A 208 -0.87 10.90 -3.62
C ALA A 208 -0.26 11.18 -2.25
N MET A 209 -0.18 10.15 -1.42
CA MET A 209 0.46 10.18 -0.11
C MET A 209 1.75 9.40 -0.14
N PHE A 210 2.79 9.98 0.45
CA PHE A 210 4.10 9.35 0.62
C PHE A 210 4.53 9.45 2.08
N ASP A 211 5.18 8.38 2.58
CA ASP A 211 5.79 8.36 3.90
C ASP A 211 7.26 8.76 3.80
N ILE A 212 7.73 9.63 4.69
CA ILE A 212 9.15 9.90 4.89
C ILE A 212 9.61 9.10 6.10
N TRP A 213 10.36 8.05 5.87
CA TRP A 213 10.93 7.22 6.92
C TRP A 213 12.09 7.91 7.64
N LYS A 214 12.11 7.77 8.96
CA LYS A 214 13.21 8.17 9.85
C LYS A 214 13.55 6.98 10.76
N PRO A 215 14.33 5.99 10.28
CA PRO A 215 14.53 4.73 11.01
C PRO A 215 15.22 4.92 12.38
N GLU A 216 16.06 5.93 12.53
CA GLU A 216 16.69 6.25 13.83
C GLU A 216 15.69 6.83 14.84
N ASN A 217 14.63 7.47 14.38
CA ASN A 217 13.57 8.01 15.22
C ASN A 217 12.22 8.02 14.48
N PRO A 218 11.46 6.91 14.50
CA PRO A 218 10.19 6.78 13.77
C PRO A 218 9.15 7.86 14.11
N ILE A 219 9.19 8.43 15.33
CA ILE A 219 8.30 9.52 15.75
C ILE A 219 8.54 10.79 14.93
N SER A 220 9.74 10.95 14.38
CA SER A 220 10.10 12.06 13.50
C SER A 220 9.71 11.85 12.03
N GLY A 221 9.08 10.73 11.70
CA GLY A 221 8.51 10.48 10.37
C GLY A 221 7.55 11.60 9.96
N ARG A 222 7.48 11.87 8.66
CA ARG A 222 6.63 12.92 8.04
C ARG A 222 5.93 12.36 6.82
N TYR A 223 5.05 13.14 6.25
CA TYR A 223 4.25 12.78 5.10
C TYR A 223 4.34 13.86 4.04
N ILE A 224 4.31 13.45 2.78
CA ILE A 224 4.15 14.31 1.62
C ILE A 224 2.79 13.99 1.02
N TRP A 225 1.96 15.01 0.81
CA TRP A 225 0.66 14.91 0.17
C TRP A 225 0.65 15.81 -1.03
N LEU A 226 0.51 15.26 -2.22
CA LEU A 226 0.54 15.99 -3.48
C LEU A 226 -0.68 15.67 -4.34
N PRO A 227 -1.28 16.66 -5.01
CA PRO A 227 -2.36 16.40 -5.94
C PRO A 227 -1.85 15.58 -7.13
N ILE A 228 -2.67 14.64 -7.58
CA ILE A 228 -2.43 13.92 -8.83
C ILE A 228 -3.04 14.71 -9.97
N GLU A 229 -2.21 15.03 -10.95
CA GLU A 229 -2.60 15.62 -12.22
C GLU A 229 -2.72 14.50 -13.28
N TRP A 230 -3.61 14.69 -14.22
CA TRP A 230 -3.82 13.71 -15.29
C TRP A 230 -3.47 14.33 -16.65
N LYS A 231 -2.48 13.73 -17.32
CA LYS A 231 -2.08 14.11 -18.66
C LYS A 231 -2.12 12.88 -19.58
N ASP A 232 -2.84 12.96 -20.69
CA ASP A 232 -2.99 11.86 -21.64
C ASP A 232 -3.35 10.51 -20.94
N ARG A 233 -4.31 10.55 -20.00
CA ARG A 233 -4.74 9.43 -19.15
C ARG A 233 -3.67 8.88 -18.21
N LYS A 234 -2.50 9.52 -18.11
CA LYS A 234 -1.41 9.11 -17.22
C LYS A 234 -1.34 9.99 -15.99
N MET A 235 -0.92 9.38 -14.88
CA MET A 235 -0.67 10.05 -13.61
C MET A 235 0.59 10.92 -13.71
N SER A 236 0.50 12.13 -13.15
CA SER A 236 1.61 13.05 -12.94
C SER A 236 1.51 13.61 -11.52
N VAL A 237 2.64 13.65 -10.81
CA VAL A 237 2.72 14.14 -9.43
C VAL A 237 3.82 15.19 -9.36
N SER A 238 3.45 16.46 -9.31
CA SER A 238 4.40 17.58 -9.25
C SER A 238 4.60 18.03 -7.81
N TRP A 239 5.87 18.31 -7.43
CA TRP A 239 6.14 18.96 -6.13
C TRP A 239 5.45 20.33 -6.05
N ARG A 240 4.85 20.59 -4.90
CA ARG A 240 4.23 21.88 -4.57
C ARG A 240 4.55 22.25 -3.13
N ASP A 241 5.10 23.41 -2.90
CA ASP A 241 5.39 23.91 -1.54
C ASP A 241 4.12 24.14 -0.75
N ASN A 242 3.07 24.61 -1.44
CA ASN A 242 1.73 24.83 -0.89
C ASN A 242 0.68 24.51 -1.95
N TRP A 243 -0.45 23.99 -1.54
CA TRP A 243 -1.62 23.78 -2.39
C TRP A 243 -2.89 23.63 -1.53
N ASN A 244 -4.04 23.78 -2.15
CA ASN A 244 -5.35 23.55 -1.53
C ASN A 244 -6.25 22.79 -2.51
N LEU A 245 -7.49 22.47 -2.11
CA LEU A 245 -8.41 21.68 -2.93
C LEU A 245 -8.92 22.40 -4.18
N ASP A 246 -8.77 23.72 -4.28
CA ASP A 246 -9.19 24.49 -5.46
C ASP A 246 -8.41 24.08 -6.73
N ILE A 247 -7.26 23.42 -6.57
CA ILE A 247 -6.48 22.87 -7.68
C ILE A 247 -7.26 21.84 -8.52
N PHE A 248 -8.24 21.20 -7.95
CA PHE A 248 -9.08 20.20 -8.61
C PHE A 248 -10.34 20.79 -9.28
N GLY A 249 -10.60 22.09 -9.07
CA GLY A 249 -11.76 22.82 -9.62
C GLY A 249 -11.46 23.64 -10.86
N GLN A 250 -10.23 23.55 -11.41
CA GLN A 250 -9.78 24.31 -12.58
C GLN A 250 -9.92 23.54 -13.88
#